data_66fde4ba303c1d5460b19a6afac2f95c
#
_entry.id   66fde4ba303c1d5460b19a6afac2f95c
#
_cell.length_a   1.000
_cell.length_b   1.000
_cell.length_c   1.000
_cell.angle_alpha   90.00
_cell.angle_beta   90.00
_cell.angle_gamma   90.00
#
_symmetry.space_group_name_H-M   'P 1'
#
loop_
_entity.id
_entity.type
_entity.pdbx_description
1 polymer ?
#
loop_
_entity_poly.entity_id
_entity_poly.type
_entity_poly.pdbx_seq_one_letter_code
_entity_poly.pdbx_strand_id
1 'polypeptide(L)'
;MKTWVREATKRARAPHYGPRLDYGVDTTLLDAALRSAFVQLDCDQETEAFLGTCTGGSWWESLGSTILGLFYSLTDANGILGRGQMFVLSRSQVQRLLHRELPVAGGGGSLLDIGAGDGNVTASLASLVDQVTTTEASAPMVAHLNARGYNSVQTCDLQHEFVQSRKPYNIISLLNVLDRADKPLTMLKEIREMLHPESGLFLLAVVLPFSAFVEVGTQRLAPSEKLPMHGGLCADGASFEIAASLLLRNVLIPAGFKLRHFSRVPYLCRGDIQQPYYVLSDAIFVLEVDGEAQQQAS
;
A
#
# COMPACT_ATOMS: atom_id res chain seq x y z
N MET A 1 38.99 13.19 -24.24
CA MET A 1 38.09 12.05 -24.15
C MET A 1 37.28 12.05 -22.84
N LYS A 2 36.94 13.22 -22.29
CA LYS A 2 36.15 13.38 -21.03
C LYS A 2 34.93 14.30 -21.16
N THR A 3 34.56 14.73 -22.36
CA THR A 3 33.47 15.70 -22.60
C THR A 3 32.18 15.04 -23.12
N TRP A 4 32.20 13.81 -23.59
CA TRP A 4 31.04 13.12 -24.19
C TRP A 4 30.15 12.39 -23.19
N VAL A 5 30.62 12.11 -21.97
CA VAL A 5 29.79 11.36 -20.96
C VAL A 5 28.87 12.30 -20.17
N ARG A 6 29.11 13.63 -20.20
CA ARG A 6 28.28 14.62 -19.50
C ARG A 6 27.08 15.14 -20.30
N GLU A 7 27.04 14.91 -21.62
CA GLU A 7 25.92 15.40 -22.45
C GLU A 7 24.79 14.36 -22.65
N ALA A 8 25.07 13.06 -22.45
CA ALA A 8 24.05 12.02 -22.57
C ALA A 8 23.05 11.98 -21.41
N THR A 9 23.35 12.63 -20.28
CA THR A 9 22.45 12.74 -19.11
C THR A 9 21.59 13.99 -19.07
N LYS A 10 21.72 14.86 -20.07
CA LYS A 10 20.83 16.02 -20.29
C LYS A 10 19.80 15.82 -21.38
N ARG A 11 19.23 14.62 -21.53
CA ARG A 11 17.92 14.51 -22.19
C ARG A 11 16.94 15.18 -21.25
N ALA A 12 16.49 16.36 -21.65
CA ALA A 12 15.53 17.19 -20.99
C ALA A 12 14.37 16.32 -20.48
N ARG A 13 14.29 16.09 -19.16
CA ARG A 13 13.02 15.72 -18.52
C ARG A 13 12.07 16.85 -18.88
N ALA A 14 11.00 16.52 -19.60
CA ALA A 14 9.89 17.44 -19.76
C ALA A 14 9.55 17.99 -18.36
N PRO A 15 9.30 19.30 -18.19
CA PRO A 15 8.97 19.84 -16.90
C PRO A 15 7.72 19.11 -16.40
N HIS A 16 7.86 18.28 -15.37
CA HIS A 16 6.72 17.68 -14.67
C HIS A 16 6.00 18.84 -13.98
N TYR A 17 4.88 19.26 -14.54
CA TYR A 17 3.95 20.21 -13.94
C TYR A 17 3.17 19.55 -12.78
N GLY A 18 3.87 18.97 -11.83
CA GLY A 18 3.26 18.26 -10.70
C GLY A 18 4.16 18.27 -9.47
N PRO A 19 3.66 17.81 -8.32
CA PRO A 19 4.43 17.68 -7.09
C PRO A 19 5.68 16.81 -7.30
N ARG A 20 6.74 17.12 -6.57
CA ARG A 20 8.00 16.34 -6.61
C ARG A 20 7.75 14.94 -6.07
N LEU A 21 8.23 13.91 -6.78
CA LEU A 21 8.25 12.54 -6.29
C LEU A 21 9.47 12.33 -5.38
N ASP A 22 9.22 11.91 -4.14
CA ASP A 22 10.26 11.71 -3.15
C ASP A 22 10.36 10.24 -2.76
N TYR A 23 11.53 9.65 -3.03
CA TYR A 23 11.89 8.28 -2.67
C TYR A 23 13.01 8.24 -1.61
N GLY A 24 13.52 9.41 -1.24
CA GLY A 24 14.66 9.53 -0.34
C GLY A 24 14.24 9.55 1.12
N VAL A 25 15.15 9.13 1.99
CA VAL A 25 15.02 9.23 3.44
C VAL A 25 16.28 9.85 4.03
N ASP A 26 16.13 10.57 5.13
CA ASP A 26 17.27 10.94 5.96
C ASP A 26 17.62 9.77 6.88
N THR A 27 18.63 9.00 6.47
CA THR A 27 19.04 7.81 7.22
C THR A 27 19.54 8.12 8.63
N THR A 28 19.90 9.37 8.94
CA THR A 28 20.35 9.76 10.28
C THR A 28 19.19 9.83 11.29
N LEU A 29 17.95 10.06 10.79
CA LEU A 29 16.73 10.13 11.57
C LEU A 29 16.01 8.77 11.70
N LEU A 30 16.44 7.77 10.93
CA LEU A 30 15.87 6.42 11.00
C LEU A 30 16.42 5.65 12.21
N ASP A 31 15.53 4.83 12.79
CA ASP A 31 15.92 3.74 13.70
C ASP A 31 16.96 2.82 13.05
N ALA A 32 17.82 2.19 13.84
CA ALA A 32 18.88 1.31 13.33
C ALA A 32 18.32 0.14 12.49
N ALA A 33 17.18 -0.42 12.88
CA ALA A 33 16.53 -1.51 12.14
C ALA A 33 16.05 -1.02 10.75
N LEU A 34 15.37 0.13 10.68
CA LEU A 34 14.94 0.71 9.40
C LEU A 34 16.11 1.09 8.52
N ARG A 35 17.16 1.66 9.12
CA ARG A 35 18.37 2.05 8.38
C ARG A 35 19.05 0.84 7.73
N SER A 36 19.16 -0.27 8.44
CA SER A 36 19.78 -1.50 7.93
C SER A 36 18.92 -2.19 6.87
N ALA A 37 17.59 -2.05 6.96
CA ALA A 37 16.62 -2.68 6.06
C ALA A 37 16.23 -1.77 4.88
N PHE A 38 16.77 -0.55 4.80
CA PHE A 38 16.37 0.42 3.78
C PHE A 38 16.80 0.00 2.38
N VAL A 39 15.82 -0.04 1.48
CA VAL A 39 16.01 -0.27 0.05
C VAL A 39 15.63 0.99 -0.70
N GLN A 40 16.63 1.64 -1.32
CA GLN A 40 16.36 2.80 -2.17
C GLN A 40 15.62 2.36 -3.42
N LEU A 41 14.42 2.88 -3.62
CA LEU A 41 13.67 2.77 -4.86
C LEU A 41 13.74 4.09 -5.63
N ASP A 42 13.40 4.03 -6.91
CA ASP A 42 13.45 5.18 -7.82
C ASP A 42 12.21 5.18 -8.72
N CYS A 43 11.91 6.35 -9.32
CA CYS A 43 10.91 6.47 -10.36
C CYS A 43 11.33 5.63 -11.57
N ASP A 44 10.45 4.74 -12.00
CA ASP A 44 10.68 3.86 -13.14
C ASP A 44 9.67 4.09 -14.26
N GLN A 45 9.78 3.29 -15.32
CA GLN A 45 8.93 3.43 -16.51
C GLN A 45 7.43 3.24 -16.21
N GLU A 46 7.05 2.33 -15.29
CA GLU A 46 5.65 2.11 -14.92
C GLU A 46 5.11 3.32 -14.13
N THR A 47 5.91 3.89 -13.24
CA THR A 47 5.58 5.12 -12.52
C THR A 47 5.39 6.28 -13.50
N GLU A 48 6.30 6.45 -14.46
CA GLU A 48 6.19 7.49 -15.50
C GLU A 48 4.97 7.26 -16.41
N ALA A 49 4.66 6.00 -16.75
CA ALA A 49 3.47 5.64 -17.52
C ALA A 49 2.19 6.01 -16.77
N PHE A 50 2.11 5.72 -15.46
CA PHE A 50 0.97 6.13 -14.63
C PHE A 50 0.79 7.66 -14.64
N LEU A 51 1.86 8.41 -14.42
CA LEU A 51 1.82 9.88 -14.46
C LEU A 51 1.37 10.40 -15.84
N GLY A 52 1.77 9.74 -16.92
CA GLY A 52 1.33 10.05 -18.28
C GLY A 52 -0.17 9.87 -18.49
N THR A 53 -0.82 8.96 -17.74
CA THR A 53 -2.29 8.78 -17.78
C THR A 53 -3.05 9.85 -16.97
N CYS A 54 -2.36 10.57 -16.10
CA CYS A 54 -2.94 11.60 -15.23
C CYS A 54 -3.12 12.96 -15.95
N THR A 55 -3.11 13.00 -17.29
CA THR A 55 -3.34 14.23 -18.05
C THR A 55 -4.78 14.69 -17.90
N GLY A 56 -4.94 15.85 -17.30
CA GLY A 56 -6.13 16.71 -17.15
C GLY A 56 -7.50 16.04 -17.25
N GLY A 57 -8.17 15.92 -16.12
CA GLY A 57 -9.54 15.40 -16.08
C GLY A 57 -10.49 16.25 -16.93
N SER A 58 -11.37 15.58 -17.69
CA SER A 58 -12.42 16.25 -18.44
C SER A 58 -13.47 16.81 -17.47
N TRP A 59 -14.01 18.01 -17.73
CA TRP A 59 -15.07 18.63 -16.93
C TRP A 59 -16.35 17.73 -16.84
N TRP A 60 -16.63 16.91 -17.85
CA TRP A 60 -17.70 15.91 -17.83
C TRP A 60 -17.49 14.85 -16.74
N GLU A 61 -16.25 14.50 -16.48
CA GLU A 61 -15.88 13.55 -15.44
C GLU A 61 -16.14 14.13 -14.04
N SER A 62 -15.94 15.44 -13.84
CA SER A 62 -16.24 16.13 -12.58
C SER A 62 -17.74 16.17 -12.31
N LEU A 63 -18.56 16.41 -13.35
CA LEU A 63 -20.00 16.42 -13.25
C LEU A 63 -20.57 15.05 -12.88
N GLY A 64 -20.04 13.97 -13.49
CA GLY A 64 -20.43 12.59 -13.19
C GLY A 64 -20.18 12.19 -11.72
N SER A 65 -19.05 12.60 -11.13
CA SER A 65 -18.76 12.29 -9.72
C SER A 65 -19.69 13.02 -8.75
N THR A 66 -20.09 14.24 -9.07
CA THR A 66 -21.01 15.02 -8.24
C THR A 66 -22.41 14.38 -8.24
N ILE A 67 -22.88 13.91 -9.37
CA ILE A 67 -24.19 13.23 -9.49
C ILE A 67 -24.17 11.88 -8.77
N LEU A 68 -23.13 11.06 -8.98
CA LEU A 68 -23.02 9.75 -8.34
C LEU A 68 -22.79 9.88 -6.82
N GLY A 69 -22.06 10.88 -6.36
CA GLY A 69 -21.84 11.14 -4.94
C GLY A 69 -23.10 11.49 -4.14
N LEU A 70 -24.23 11.80 -4.83
CA LEU A 70 -25.53 11.97 -4.19
C LEU A 70 -26.23 10.64 -3.84
N PHE A 71 -25.83 9.53 -4.50
CA PHE A 71 -26.50 8.24 -4.37
C PHE A 71 -25.58 7.13 -3.83
N TYR A 72 -24.27 7.31 -3.88
CA TYR A 72 -23.26 6.32 -3.51
C TYR A 72 -22.21 6.93 -2.57
N SER A 73 -21.51 6.07 -1.83
CA SER A 73 -20.32 6.52 -1.10
C SER A 73 -19.28 7.08 -2.08
N LEU A 74 -18.40 7.95 -1.61
CA LEU A 74 -17.36 8.54 -2.47
C LEU A 74 -16.49 7.45 -3.11
N THR A 75 -16.21 6.38 -2.38
CA THR A 75 -15.45 5.22 -2.83
C THR A 75 -16.18 4.46 -3.95
N ASP A 76 -17.50 4.20 -3.78
CA ASP A 76 -18.31 3.54 -4.81
C ASP A 76 -18.47 4.39 -6.06
N ALA A 77 -18.69 5.70 -5.90
CA ALA A 77 -18.82 6.63 -7.01
C ALA A 77 -17.52 6.70 -7.84
N ASN A 78 -16.36 6.73 -7.19
CA ASN A 78 -15.06 6.71 -7.85
C ASN A 78 -14.80 5.36 -8.55
N GLY A 79 -15.23 4.25 -7.94
CA GLY A 79 -15.15 2.92 -8.55
C GLY A 79 -15.97 2.78 -9.82
N ILE A 80 -17.23 3.21 -9.79
CA ILE A 80 -18.16 3.15 -10.94
C ILE A 80 -17.62 4.01 -12.11
N LEU A 81 -17.01 5.16 -11.82
CA LEU A 81 -16.47 6.06 -12.83
C LEU A 81 -15.05 5.69 -13.31
N GLY A 82 -14.44 4.64 -12.75
CA GLY A 82 -13.02 4.33 -12.98
C GLY A 82 -12.09 5.44 -12.51
N ARG A 83 -12.54 6.25 -11.53
CA ARG A 83 -11.79 7.33 -10.91
C ARG A 83 -11.14 6.86 -9.62
N GLY A 84 -10.12 7.62 -9.19
CA GLY A 84 -9.36 7.25 -8.01
C GLY A 84 -8.33 6.18 -8.30
N GLN A 85 -7.88 6.05 -9.57
CA GLN A 85 -6.73 5.23 -9.87
C GLN A 85 -5.56 5.66 -8.99
N MET A 86 -5.01 4.68 -8.30
CA MET A 86 -3.92 4.86 -7.37
C MET A 86 -2.73 4.03 -7.84
N PHE A 87 -1.53 4.52 -7.51
CA PHE A 87 -0.30 3.81 -7.79
C PHE A 87 0.60 3.91 -6.55
N VAL A 88 1.07 2.77 -6.08
CA VAL A 88 1.98 2.67 -4.92
C VAL A 88 3.34 2.13 -5.38
N LEU A 89 3.34 0.95 -5.97
CA LEU A 89 4.54 0.24 -6.39
C LEU A 89 4.39 -0.29 -7.81
N SER A 90 5.43 -0.13 -8.61
CA SER A 90 5.55 -0.82 -9.88
C SER A 90 5.90 -2.30 -9.67
N ARG A 91 5.74 -3.10 -10.71
CA ARG A 91 6.17 -4.49 -10.70
C ARG A 91 7.68 -4.62 -10.43
N SER A 92 8.49 -3.76 -11.03
CA SER A 92 9.94 -3.78 -10.83
C SER A 92 10.34 -3.42 -9.40
N GLN A 93 9.65 -2.45 -8.79
CA GLN A 93 9.84 -2.08 -7.40
C GLN A 93 9.45 -3.20 -6.44
N VAL A 94 8.29 -3.85 -6.68
CA VAL A 94 7.86 -5.03 -5.92
C VAL A 94 8.88 -6.17 -6.04
N GLN A 95 9.34 -6.48 -7.24
CA GLN A 95 10.36 -7.50 -7.46
C GLN A 95 11.67 -7.16 -6.72
N ARG A 96 12.08 -5.90 -6.70
CA ARG A 96 13.27 -5.46 -5.97
C ARG A 96 13.13 -5.64 -4.46
N LEU A 97 11.92 -5.41 -3.90
CA LEU A 97 11.63 -5.57 -2.48
C LEU A 97 11.47 -7.04 -2.08
N LEU A 98 10.88 -7.89 -2.95
CA LEU A 98 10.47 -9.26 -2.60
C LEU A 98 11.29 -10.34 -3.30
N HIS A 99 12.08 -10.03 -4.33
CA HIS A 99 12.69 -11.02 -5.25
C HIS A 99 13.56 -12.09 -4.57
N ARG A 100 14.20 -11.80 -3.46
CA ARG A 100 15.06 -12.77 -2.74
C ARG A 100 14.31 -13.66 -1.76
N GLU A 101 13.04 -13.31 -1.48
CA GLU A 101 12.26 -13.89 -0.38
C GLU A 101 11.10 -14.78 -0.88
N LEU A 102 10.78 -14.72 -2.19
CA LEU A 102 9.70 -15.53 -2.74
C LEU A 102 10.19 -16.93 -3.12
N PRO A 103 9.38 -17.98 -2.86
CA PRO A 103 9.58 -19.27 -3.51
C PRO A 103 9.65 -19.07 -5.02
N VAL A 104 10.60 -19.71 -5.68
CA VAL A 104 10.83 -19.61 -7.14
C VAL A 104 9.49 -19.74 -7.88
N ALA A 105 9.25 -18.85 -8.86
CA ALA A 105 8.08 -18.89 -9.72
C ALA A 105 7.84 -20.31 -10.28
N GLY A 106 6.63 -20.85 -10.06
CA GLY A 106 6.26 -22.22 -10.39
C GLY A 106 5.96 -23.13 -9.19
N GLY A 107 6.00 -22.61 -7.96
CA GLY A 107 5.78 -23.36 -6.71
C GLY A 107 4.43 -23.13 -6.00
N GLY A 108 3.41 -22.56 -6.65
CA GLY A 108 2.06 -22.48 -6.06
C GLY A 108 1.84 -21.36 -5.05
N GLY A 109 2.50 -20.21 -5.19
CA GLY A 109 2.37 -19.07 -4.26
C GLY A 109 0.97 -18.46 -4.23
N SER A 110 0.53 -17.99 -3.06
CA SER A 110 -0.77 -17.36 -2.82
C SER A 110 -0.63 -15.96 -2.24
N LEU A 111 -1.44 -15.02 -2.75
CA LEU A 111 -1.57 -13.64 -2.29
C LEU A 111 -2.95 -13.43 -1.69
N LEU A 112 -3.01 -12.76 -0.55
CA LEU A 112 -4.19 -12.08 -0.05
C LEU A 112 -3.95 -10.57 -0.11
N ASP A 113 -4.72 -9.83 -0.90
CA ASP A 113 -4.69 -8.38 -0.94
C ASP A 113 -5.92 -7.81 -0.23
N ILE A 114 -5.70 -7.14 0.89
CA ILE A 114 -6.75 -6.64 1.79
C ILE A 114 -7.08 -5.20 1.40
N GLY A 115 -8.34 -4.95 1.04
CA GLY A 115 -8.78 -3.63 0.55
C GLY A 115 -8.21 -3.31 -0.84
N ALA A 116 -8.34 -4.26 -1.77
CA ALA A 116 -7.68 -4.24 -3.07
C ALA A 116 -8.15 -3.09 -4.01
N GLY A 117 -9.23 -2.40 -3.68
CA GLY A 117 -9.77 -1.31 -4.49
C GLY A 117 -10.09 -1.75 -5.93
N ASP A 118 -9.59 -1.03 -6.91
CA ASP A 118 -9.76 -1.33 -8.33
C ASP A 118 -8.81 -2.44 -8.86
N GLY A 119 -7.91 -2.94 -8.01
CA GLY A 119 -6.95 -4.00 -8.33
C GLY A 119 -5.75 -3.54 -9.17
N ASN A 120 -5.55 -2.26 -9.39
CA ASN A 120 -4.39 -1.77 -10.15
C ASN A 120 -3.08 -2.00 -9.38
N VAL A 121 -3.09 -1.79 -8.07
CA VAL A 121 -1.93 -2.07 -7.21
C VAL A 121 -1.75 -3.59 -7.05
N THR A 122 -2.85 -4.35 -6.89
CA THR A 122 -2.86 -5.82 -6.86
C THR A 122 -2.14 -6.40 -8.08
N ALA A 123 -2.30 -5.81 -9.27
CA ALA A 123 -1.69 -6.30 -10.51
C ALA A 123 -0.16 -6.34 -10.48
N SER A 124 0.49 -5.44 -9.72
CA SER A 124 1.94 -5.45 -9.55
C SER A 124 2.42 -6.66 -8.75
N LEU A 125 1.60 -7.14 -7.79
CA LEU A 125 1.87 -8.30 -6.94
C LEU A 125 1.43 -9.62 -7.60
N ALA A 126 0.33 -9.60 -8.35
CA ALA A 126 -0.30 -10.79 -8.94
C ALA A 126 0.65 -11.60 -9.83
N SER A 127 1.62 -10.93 -10.46
CA SER A 127 2.62 -11.61 -11.31
C SER A 127 3.63 -12.48 -10.54
N LEU A 128 3.64 -12.41 -9.22
CA LEU A 128 4.59 -13.12 -8.34
C LEU A 128 4.00 -14.42 -7.77
N VAL A 129 2.71 -14.66 -7.97
CA VAL A 129 1.97 -15.77 -7.34
C VAL A 129 1.03 -16.41 -8.34
N ASP A 130 0.59 -17.65 -8.04
CA ASP A 130 -0.34 -18.38 -8.90
C ASP A 130 -1.80 -18.11 -8.50
N GLN A 131 -2.06 -17.78 -7.23
CA GLN A 131 -3.40 -17.53 -6.72
C GLN A 131 -3.51 -16.16 -6.07
N VAL A 132 -4.49 -15.39 -6.49
CA VAL A 132 -4.79 -14.08 -5.94
C VAL A 132 -6.17 -14.09 -5.31
N THR A 133 -6.21 -13.82 -4.01
CA THR A 133 -7.43 -13.59 -3.23
C THR A 133 -7.46 -12.12 -2.85
N THR A 134 -8.63 -11.48 -2.96
CA THR A 134 -8.78 -10.09 -2.57
C THR A 134 -10.02 -9.89 -1.68
N THR A 135 -9.93 -8.96 -0.74
CA THR A 135 -11.07 -8.47 0.01
C THR A 135 -11.32 -7.01 -0.33
N GLU A 136 -12.58 -6.60 -0.36
CA GLU A 136 -12.95 -5.22 -0.64
C GLU A 136 -14.35 -4.94 -0.05
N ALA A 137 -14.58 -3.73 0.46
CA ALA A 137 -15.84 -3.31 1.04
C ALA A 137 -16.91 -2.96 -0.02
N SER A 138 -16.45 -2.45 -1.16
CA SER A 138 -17.30 -1.96 -2.25
C SER A 138 -17.71 -3.09 -3.19
N ALA A 139 -19.01 -3.37 -3.32
CA ALA A 139 -19.53 -4.37 -4.24
C ALA A 139 -19.17 -4.11 -5.71
N PRO A 140 -19.22 -2.88 -6.23
CA PRO A 140 -18.74 -2.56 -7.60
C PRO A 140 -17.27 -2.88 -7.80
N MET A 141 -16.42 -2.61 -6.80
CA MET A 141 -14.99 -2.95 -6.87
C MET A 141 -14.77 -4.46 -6.88
N VAL A 142 -15.49 -5.22 -6.04
CA VAL A 142 -15.45 -6.70 -6.04
C VAL A 142 -15.82 -7.25 -7.40
N ALA A 143 -16.87 -6.73 -8.05
CA ALA A 143 -17.25 -7.14 -9.39
C ALA A 143 -16.13 -6.86 -10.41
N HIS A 144 -15.47 -5.70 -10.29
CA HIS A 144 -14.33 -5.34 -11.15
C HIS A 144 -13.13 -6.26 -10.93
N LEU A 145 -12.78 -6.57 -9.67
CA LEU A 145 -11.70 -7.49 -9.31
C LEU A 145 -11.94 -8.91 -9.85
N ASN A 146 -13.19 -9.42 -9.73
CA ASN A 146 -13.59 -10.71 -10.29
C ASN A 146 -13.48 -10.71 -11.83
N ALA A 147 -13.86 -9.61 -12.49
CA ALA A 147 -13.71 -9.48 -13.95
C ALA A 147 -12.23 -9.49 -14.40
N ARG A 148 -11.30 -9.10 -13.52
CA ARG A 148 -9.84 -9.23 -13.73
C ARG A 148 -9.30 -10.65 -13.49
N GLY A 149 -10.14 -11.58 -13.03
CA GLY A 149 -9.76 -12.97 -12.76
C GLY A 149 -9.23 -13.22 -11.35
N TYR A 150 -9.39 -12.28 -10.42
CA TYR A 150 -9.02 -12.48 -9.02
C TYR A 150 -10.16 -13.17 -8.26
N ASN A 151 -9.83 -13.91 -7.20
CA ASN A 151 -10.80 -14.50 -6.29
C ASN A 151 -11.20 -13.44 -5.25
N SER A 152 -12.28 -12.70 -5.50
CA SER A 152 -12.65 -11.53 -4.71
C SER A 152 -13.90 -11.74 -3.90
N VAL A 153 -13.92 -11.24 -2.66
CA VAL A 153 -15.07 -11.28 -1.76
C VAL A 153 -15.36 -9.91 -1.16
N GLN A 154 -16.65 -9.57 -1.05
CA GLN A 154 -17.08 -8.35 -0.38
C GLN A 154 -17.07 -8.55 1.13
N THR A 155 -15.99 -8.13 1.78
CA THR A 155 -15.88 -8.19 3.24
C THR A 155 -14.79 -7.26 3.75
N CYS A 156 -14.99 -6.76 4.98
CA CYS A 156 -13.94 -6.14 5.80
C CYS A 156 -13.52 -7.08 6.95
N ASP A 157 -14.15 -8.25 7.07
CA ASP A 157 -13.89 -9.24 8.11
C ASP A 157 -12.90 -10.28 7.61
N LEU A 158 -11.71 -10.31 8.19
CA LEU A 158 -10.67 -11.28 7.84
C LEU A 158 -10.97 -12.68 8.37
N GLN A 159 -11.96 -12.84 9.30
CA GLN A 159 -12.45 -14.14 9.74
C GLN A 159 -13.48 -14.75 8.79
N HIS A 160 -13.85 -14.03 7.73
CA HIS A 160 -14.77 -14.55 6.72
C HIS A 160 -14.28 -15.89 6.15
N GLU A 161 -15.17 -16.89 6.03
CA GLU A 161 -14.85 -18.25 5.60
C GLU A 161 -14.07 -18.31 4.28
N PHE A 162 -14.43 -17.45 3.33
CA PHE A 162 -13.74 -17.36 2.03
C PHE A 162 -12.24 -17.02 2.17
N VAL A 163 -11.87 -16.18 3.14
CA VAL A 163 -10.48 -15.80 3.42
C VAL A 163 -9.80 -16.92 4.20
N GLN A 164 -10.45 -17.42 5.25
CA GLN A 164 -9.89 -18.42 6.16
C GLN A 164 -9.65 -19.77 5.50
N SER A 165 -10.50 -20.18 4.54
CA SER A 165 -10.36 -21.47 3.84
C SER A 165 -9.15 -21.52 2.89
N ARG A 166 -8.51 -20.39 2.59
CA ARG A 166 -7.39 -20.28 1.65
C ARG A 166 -6.03 -20.06 2.32
N LYS A 167 -6.00 -19.92 3.63
CA LYS A 167 -4.73 -19.81 4.40
C LYS A 167 -3.99 -21.15 4.43
N PRO A 168 -2.66 -21.18 4.63
CA PRO A 168 -1.80 -19.99 4.83
C PRO A 168 -1.45 -19.30 3.52
N TYR A 169 -1.23 -17.97 3.60
CA TYR A 169 -0.83 -17.15 2.46
C TYR A 169 0.68 -16.93 2.44
N ASN A 170 1.27 -16.97 1.24
CA ASN A 170 2.70 -16.66 1.05
C ASN A 170 2.95 -15.16 1.10
N ILE A 171 2.01 -14.37 0.58
CA ILE A 171 2.05 -12.91 0.65
C ILE A 171 0.70 -12.42 1.15
N ILE A 172 0.73 -11.48 2.11
CA ILE A 172 -0.43 -10.67 2.45
C ILE A 172 -0.06 -9.22 2.20
N SER A 173 -0.88 -8.47 1.46
CA SER A 173 -0.71 -7.03 1.25
C SER A 173 -1.81 -6.25 1.95
N LEU A 174 -1.41 -5.13 2.57
CA LEU A 174 -2.29 -4.15 3.20
C LEU A 174 -1.78 -2.77 2.81
N LEU A 175 -2.31 -2.23 1.70
CA LEU A 175 -1.77 -1.05 1.07
C LEU A 175 -2.71 0.15 1.28
N ASN A 176 -2.32 1.04 2.21
CA ASN A 176 -3.08 2.24 2.58
C ASN A 176 -4.48 1.93 3.17
N VAL A 177 -4.59 0.87 3.95
CA VAL A 177 -5.81 0.42 4.62
C VAL A 177 -5.69 0.49 6.15
N LEU A 178 -4.48 0.35 6.72
CA LEU A 178 -4.28 0.31 8.17
C LEU A 178 -4.79 1.58 8.88
N ASP A 179 -4.65 2.73 8.26
CA ASP A 179 -5.11 4.02 8.76
C ASP A 179 -6.63 4.24 8.56
N ARG A 180 -7.32 3.30 7.93
CA ARG A 180 -8.78 3.25 7.71
C ARG A 180 -9.46 2.14 8.49
N ALA A 181 -8.68 1.26 9.12
CA ALA A 181 -9.21 0.14 9.88
C ALA A 181 -9.81 0.59 11.22
N ASP A 182 -10.99 0.06 11.54
CA ASP A 182 -11.63 0.29 12.85
C ASP A 182 -10.87 -0.39 13.98
N LYS A 183 -10.33 -1.59 13.71
CA LYS A 183 -9.58 -2.42 14.66
C LYS A 183 -8.20 -2.78 14.12
N PRO A 184 -7.27 -1.81 14.01
CA PRO A 184 -5.98 -2.04 13.36
C PRO A 184 -5.09 -3.05 14.10
N LEU A 185 -5.13 -3.14 15.43
CA LEU A 185 -4.35 -4.14 16.19
C LEU A 185 -4.89 -5.54 15.99
N THR A 186 -6.23 -5.70 16.04
CA THR A 186 -6.90 -6.96 15.73
C THR A 186 -6.56 -7.39 14.31
N MET A 187 -6.63 -6.50 13.33
CA MET A 187 -6.29 -6.77 11.94
C MET A 187 -4.84 -7.26 11.77
N LEU A 188 -3.87 -6.61 12.42
CA LEU A 188 -2.47 -7.03 12.38
C LEU A 188 -2.27 -8.43 12.97
N LYS A 189 -2.96 -8.75 14.07
CA LYS A 189 -2.94 -10.09 14.66
C LYS A 189 -3.49 -11.14 13.70
N GLU A 190 -4.64 -10.88 13.09
CA GLU A 190 -5.27 -11.79 12.13
C GLU A 190 -4.41 -12.00 10.88
N ILE A 191 -3.78 -10.94 10.36
CA ILE A 191 -2.80 -11.04 9.26
C ILE A 191 -1.66 -11.98 9.63
N ARG A 192 -1.08 -11.84 10.83
CA ARG A 192 -0.01 -12.71 11.29
C ARG A 192 -0.43 -14.18 11.35
N GLU A 193 -1.66 -14.47 11.79
CA GLU A 193 -2.20 -15.82 11.91
C GLU A 193 -2.53 -16.47 10.56
N MET A 194 -2.67 -15.68 9.50
CA MET A 194 -2.95 -16.15 8.14
C MET A 194 -1.70 -16.32 7.27
N LEU A 195 -0.56 -15.74 7.67
CA LEU A 195 0.69 -15.89 6.94
C LEU A 195 1.25 -17.30 7.05
N HIS A 196 1.94 -17.73 5.99
CA HIS A 196 2.74 -18.96 6.06
C HIS A 196 3.84 -18.80 7.13
N PRO A 197 3.93 -19.68 8.14
CA PRO A 197 4.73 -19.44 9.35
C PRO A 197 6.23 -19.29 9.07
N GLU A 198 6.77 -19.97 8.04
CA GLU A 198 8.21 -19.98 7.74
C GLU A 198 8.60 -19.06 6.59
N SER A 199 7.69 -18.80 5.65
CA SER A 199 8.01 -18.11 4.40
C SER A 199 7.01 -17.00 4.04
N GLY A 200 6.05 -16.70 4.92
CA GLY A 200 5.03 -15.69 4.66
C GLY A 200 5.61 -14.29 4.78
N LEU A 201 5.28 -13.44 3.80
CA LEU A 201 5.66 -12.03 3.79
C LEU A 201 4.41 -11.14 3.90
N PHE A 202 4.49 -10.17 4.77
CA PHE A 202 3.49 -9.12 4.90
C PHE A 202 4.02 -7.83 4.29
N LEU A 203 3.37 -7.37 3.23
CA LEU A 203 3.66 -6.10 2.57
C LEU A 203 2.68 -5.03 3.08
N LEU A 204 3.18 -4.10 3.87
CA LEU A 204 2.42 -2.98 4.41
C LEU A 204 2.84 -1.69 3.72
N ALA A 205 1.89 -0.93 3.19
CA ALA A 205 2.07 0.46 2.81
C ALA A 205 1.19 1.35 3.69
N VAL A 206 1.75 2.46 4.16
CA VAL A 206 1.00 3.43 4.97
C VAL A 206 1.51 4.84 4.74
N VAL A 207 0.59 5.77 4.56
CA VAL A 207 0.91 7.21 4.46
C VAL A 207 1.42 7.72 5.80
N LEU A 208 2.56 8.41 5.78
CA LEU A 208 3.13 9.05 6.96
C LEU A 208 3.29 10.58 6.75
N PRO A 209 3.04 11.39 7.78
CA PRO A 209 2.60 11.02 9.14
C PRO A 209 1.24 10.35 9.19
N PHE A 210 1.06 9.42 10.12
CA PHE A 210 -0.13 8.59 10.24
C PHE A 210 -1.35 9.38 10.73
N SER A 211 -2.48 9.25 10.05
CA SER A 211 -3.75 9.90 10.43
C SER A 211 -4.91 8.92 10.27
N ALA A 212 -5.32 8.32 11.39
CA ALA A 212 -6.35 7.28 11.40
C ALA A 212 -7.76 7.86 11.44
N PHE A 213 -8.64 7.36 10.57
CA PHE A 213 -10.08 7.54 10.65
C PHE A 213 -10.82 6.39 9.96
N VAL A 214 -12.04 6.16 10.40
CA VAL A 214 -12.95 5.17 9.77
C VAL A 214 -14.04 5.92 9.02
N GLU A 215 -14.31 5.51 7.80
CA GLU A 215 -15.41 6.05 6.99
C GLU A 215 -16.68 5.23 7.23
N VAL A 216 -17.73 5.89 7.75
CA VAL A 216 -19.07 5.31 7.91
C VAL A 216 -20.06 6.18 7.15
N GLY A 217 -20.44 5.74 5.97
CA GLY A 217 -21.22 6.56 5.04
C GLY A 217 -20.45 7.81 4.62
N THR A 218 -20.93 8.99 5.00
CA THR A 218 -20.28 10.28 4.72
C THR A 218 -19.50 10.85 5.91
N GLN A 219 -19.45 10.12 7.03
CA GLN A 219 -18.81 10.57 8.27
C GLN A 219 -17.44 9.95 8.47
N ARG A 220 -16.52 10.72 9.09
CA ARG A 220 -15.23 10.24 9.56
C ARG A 220 -15.28 10.10 11.07
N LEU A 221 -15.08 8.88 11.54
CA LEU A 221 -15.08 8.53 12.96
C LEU A 221 -13.69 8.12 13.41
N ALA A 222 -13.41 8.23 14.71
CA ALA A 222 -12.21 7.65 15.28
C ALA A 222 -12.34 6.12 15.30
N PRO A 223 -11.25 5.37 15.02
CA PRO A 223 -11.26 3.92 15.13
C PRO A 223 -11.54 3.46 16.56
N SER A 224 -12.18 2.31 16.73
CA SER A 224 -12.48 1.72 18.04
C SER A 224 -11.21 1.21 18.75
N GLU A 225 -10.20 0.78 17.99
CA GLU A 225 -8.86 0.50 18.50
C GLU A 225 -7.89 1.62 18.09
N LYS A 226 -7.06 2.05 19.04
CA LYS A 226 -6.01 3.03 18.80
C LYS A 226 -4.66 2.35 18.78
N LEU A 227 -3.86 2.62 17.75
CA LEU A 227 -2.48 2.20 17.71
C LEU A 227 -1.69 2.91 18.82
N PRO A 228 -0.75 2.23 19.54
CA PRO A 228 0.04 2.79 20.63
C PRO A 228 1.12 3.74 20.09
N MET A 229 0.70 4.84 19.53
CA MET A 229 1.49 5.82 18.81
C MET A 229 1.90 7.00 19.71
N HIS A 230 2.30 6.69 20.95
CA HIS A 230 2.75 7.71 21.91
C HIS A 230 4.05 8.36 21.45
N GLY A 231 4.04 9.67 21.35
CA GLY A 231 5.22 10.46 21.02
C GLY A 231 5.20 11.20 19.69
N GLY A 232 4.03 11.43 19.07
CA GLY A 232 3.92 12.41 17.98
C GLY A 232 3.75 11.86 16.57
N LEU A 233 3.28 10.63 16.39
CA LEU A 233 2.93 10.11 15.05
C LEU A 233 1.75 10.83 14.41
N CYS A 234 0.86 11.38 15.24
CA CYS A 234 -0.24 12.25 14.84
C CYS A 234 0.10 13.74 15.09
N ALA A 235 1.34 14.08 15.49
CA ALA A 235 1.70 15.46 15.73
C ALA A 235 2.04 16.14 14.39
N ASP A 236 1.40 17.25 14.12
CA ASP A 236 1.80 18.18 13.09
C ASP A 236 3.30 18.52 13.30
N GLY A 237 4.14 18.06 12.36
CA GLY A 237 5.59 18.31 12.38
C GLY A 237 6.51 17.10 12.60
N ALA A 238 6.01 15.88 12.82
CA ALA A 238 6.88 14.71 12.82
C ALA A 238 7.44 14.44 11.41
N SER A 239 8.77 14.20 11.31
CA SER A 239 9.33 13.78 10.03
C SER A 239 8.85 12.38 9.66
N PHE A 240 8.87 12.07 8.36
CA PHE A 240 8.56 10.76 7.82
C PHE A 240 9.35 9.65 8.52
N GLU A 241 10.65 9.86 8.74
CA GLU A 241 11.59 8.91 9.32
C GLU A 241 11.28 8.60 10.79
N ILE A 242 10.94 9.64 11.54
CA ILE A 242 10.54 9.48 12.95
C ILE A 242 9.22 8.72 13.03
N ALA A 243 8.25 9.07 12.18
CA ALA A 243 6.96 8.40 12.13
C ALA A 243 7.10 6.91 11.77
N ALA A 244 7.93 6.59 10.75
CA ALA A 244 8.22 5.21 10.35
C ALA A 244 8.89 4.41 11.49
N SER A 245 9.87 5.02 12.17
CA SER A 245 10.58 4.40 13.30
C SER A 245 9.66 4.09 14.47
N LEU A 246 8.74 5.00 14.79
CA LEU A 246 7.75 4.81 15.84
C LEU A 246 6.72 3.73 15.47
N LEU A 247 6.25 3.70 14.22
CA LEU A 247 5.32 2.67 13.75
C LEU A 247 5.96 1.27 13.85
N LEU A 248 7.20 1.12 13.39
CA LEU A 248 7.91 -0.15 13.51
C LEU A 248 8.03 -0.60 14.97
N ARG A 249 8.56 0.26 15.83
CA ARG A 249 8.91 -0.07 17.22
C ARG A 249 7.70 -0.27 18.12
N ASN A 250 6.68 0.58 17.97
CA ASN A 250 5.55 0.61 18.91
C ASN A 250 4.35 -0.22 18.44
N VAL A 251 4.29 -0.57 17.14
CA VAL A 251 3.14 -1.27 16.56
C VAL A 251 3.55 -2.58 15.92
N LEU A 252 4.43 -2.56 14.93
CA LEU A 252 4.69 -3.74 14.10
C LEU A 252 5.49 -4.82 14.84
N ILE A 253 6.57 -4.44 15.54
CA ILE A 253 7.33 -5.39 16.37
C ILE A 253 6.46 -5.97 17.50
N PRO A 254 5.73 -5.16 18.29
CA PRO A 254 4.84 -5.70 19.33
C PRO A 254 3.69 -6.55 18.78
N ALA A 255 3.26 -6.34 17.53
CA ALA A 255 2.30 -7.20 16.85
C ALA A 255 2.88 -8.56 16.42
N GLY A 256 4.18 -8.81 16.65
CA GLY A 256 4.88 -10.06 16.35
C GLY A 256 5.42 -10.14 14.93
N PHE A 257 5.79 -9.00 14.35
CA PHE A 257 6.44 -8.94 13.05
C PHE A 257 7.91 -8.55 13.17
N LYS A 258 8.72 -9.09 12.28
CA LYS A 258 10.12 -8.75 12.09
C LYS A 258 10.31 -8.06 10.75
N LEU A 259 11.09 -6.97 10.72
CA LEU A 259 11.34 -6.20 9.52
C LEU A 259 12.38 -6.90 8.63
N ARG A 260 12.08 -7.01 7.33
CA ARG A 260 12.98 -7.48 6.28
C ARG A 260 13.49 -6.33 5.42
N HIS A 261 12.55 -5.56 4.85
CA HIS A 261 12.88 -4.40 4.02
C HIS A 261 11.99 -3.22 4.38
N PHE A 262 12.53 -2.03 4.15
CA PHE A 262 11.85 -0.75 4.29
C PHE A 262 12.16 0.13 3.09
N SER A 263 11.17 0.89 2.64
CA SER A 263 11.36 1.89 1.59
C SER A 263 10.41 3.08 1.78
N ARG A 264 10.71 4.18 1.10
CA ARG A 264 9.79 5.31 0.92
C ARG A 264 9.43 5.40 -0.55
N VAL A 265 8.15 5.56 -0.85
CA VAL A 265 7.67 5.77 -2.21
C VAL A 265 6.60 6.86 -2.25
N PRO A 266 6.43 7.56 -3.37
CA PRO A 266 5.28 8.42 -3.58
C PRO A 266 4.03 7.56 -3.80
N TYR A 267 3.01 7.75 -2.97
CA TYR A 267 1.66 7.26 -3.23
C TYR A 267 0.96 8.23 -4.16
N LEU A 268 0.72 7.80 -5.40
CA LEU A 268 0.16 8.62 -6.44
C LEU A 268 -1.34 8.37 -6.55
N CYS A 269 -2.10 9.43 -6.51
CA CYS A 269 -3.53 9.40 -6.75
C CYS A 269 -3.84 10.23 -7.99
N ARG A 270 -4.61 9.69 -8.94
CA ARG A 270 -5.08 10.45 -10.10
C ARG A 270 -5.81 11.69 -9.61
N GLY A 271 -5.48 12.82 -10.21
CA GLY A 271 -5.98 14.12 -9.80
C GLY A 271 -7.33 14.47 -10.42
N ASP A 272 -7.62 15.75 -10.41
CA ASP A 272 -8.85 16.37 -10.88
C ASP A 272 -8.54 17.52 -11.86
N ILE A 273 -9.48 18.45 -12.02
CA ILE A 273 -9.33 19.62 -12.91
C ILE A 273 -8.25 20.59 -12.40
N GLN A 274 -7.95 20.58 -11.10
CA GLN A 274 -7.00 21.52 -10.49
C GLN A 274 -5.57 20.99 -10.54
N GLN A 275 -5.40 19.67 -10.36
CA GLN A 275 -4.09 19.04 -10.38
C GLN A 275 -4.17 17.70 -11.13
N PRO A 276 -3.17 17.39 -11.98
CA PRO A 276 -3.15 16.14 -12.73
C PRO A 276 -3.03 14.91 -11.83
N TYR A 277 -2.34 15.02 -10.70
CA TYR A 277 -2.21 13.98 -9.68
C TYR A 277 -1.87 14.57 -8.31
N TYR A 278 -2.20 13.84 -7.27
CA TYR A 278 -1.81 14.11 -5.89
C TYR A 278 -0.74 13.13 -5.45
N VAL A 279 0.16 13.57 -4.56
CA VAL A 279 1.26 12.76 -4.03
C VAL A 279 1.21 12.76 -2.52
N LEU A 280 1.20 11.58 -1.93
CA LEU A 280 1.42 11.37 -0.50
C LEU A 280 2.73 10.58 -0.32
N SER A 281 3.28 10.55 0.89
CA SER A 281 4.49 9.78 1.19
C SER A 281 4.13 8.47 1.85
N ASP A 282 4.35 7.36 1.16
CA ASP A 282 4.16 6.02 1.69
C ASP A 282 5.43 5.45 2.28
N ALA A 283 5.29 4.87 3.47
CA ALA A 283 6.26 3.98 4.07
C ALA A 283 5.89 2.54 3.71
N ILE A 284 6.81 1.85 3.05
CA ILE A 284 6.67 0.45 2.66
C ILE A 284 7.47 -0.40 3.63
N PHE A 285 6.80 -1.36 4.27
CA PHE A 285 7.42 -2.34 5.14
C PHE A 285 7.19 -3.73 4.55
N VAL A 286 8.27 -4.48 4.37
CA VAL A 286 8.23 -5.93 4.12
C VAL A 286 8.55 -6.62 5.44
N LEU A 287 7.62 -7.41 5.91
CA LEU A 287 7.62 -7.99 7.24
C LEU A 287 7.48 -9.51 7.14
N GLU A 288 8.04 -10.23 8.11
CA GLU A 288 7.81 -11.66 8.33
C GLU A 288 7.27 -11.89 9.74
N VAL A 289 6.74 -13.06 10.00
CA VAL A 289 6.33 -13.45 11.36
C VAL A 289 7.57 -13.65 12.22
N ASP A 290 7.60 -13.05 13.43
CA ASP A 290 8.67 -13.29 14.38
C ASP A 290 8.45 -14.63 15.08
N GLY A 291 9.25 -15.65 14.69
CA GLY A 291 9.15 -17.01 15.23
C GLY A 291 9.53 -17.11 16.72
N GLU A 292 10.33 -16.17 17.24
CA GLU A 292 10.72 -16.17 18.66
C GLU A 292 9.56 -15.69 19.57
N ALA A 293 8.73 -14.80 19.09
CA ALA A 293 7.53 -14.35 19.79
C ALA A 293 6.43 -15.41 19.90
N GLN A 294 6.43 -16.42 19.00
CA GLN A 294 5.49 -17.54 19.08
C GLN A 294 5.82 -18.53 20.21
N GLN A 295 7.10 -18.73 20.53
CA GLN A 295 7.52 -19.68 21.58
C GLN A 295 7.28 -19.17 23.00
N GLN A 296 7.09 -17.86 23.18
CA GLN A 296 6.82 -17.26 24.51
C GLN A 296 5.31 -17.19 24.82
N ALA A 297 4.44 -17.41 23.84
CA ALA A 297 2.98 -17.32 23.97
C ALA A 297 2.28 -18.70 24.04
N SER A 298 3.02 -19.80 23.86
CA SER A 298 2.58 -21.18 24.00
C SER A 298 3.03 -21.79 25.34
#